data_0c7574c35b253d18d31aef91b404e69e
#
_entry.id   0c7574c35b253d18d31aef91b404e69e
#
_cell.length_a   1.000
_cell.length_b   1.000
_cell.length_c   1.000
_cell.angle_alpha   90.00
_cell.angle_beta   90.00
_cell.angle_gamma   90.00
#
_symmetry.space_group_name_H-M   'P 1'
#
loop_
_entity.id
_entity.type
_entity.pdbx_description
1 polymer ?
#
loop_
_entity_poly.entity_id
_entity_poly.type
_entity_poly.pdbx_seq_one_letter_code
_entity_poly.pdbx_strand_id
1 'polypeptide(L)'
;MQAYYSTTLRNLISIDYLLTKFLSKPLNKTPLKVLMILRINVAQSFFLKTPDHAVVNTSVELSGKKWKGLVNGVSREILRNKDKAKKYLNESDKVPNWLLKRWKRDWSKNYKDIFKGHLNLNPPIDLYVKNNANYWARKLNGKKLGNNCVRLFTPGLISNLEGYELGEWWIQD
;
A
#
# COMPACT_ATOMS: atom_id res chain seq x y z
N MET A 1 4.38 11.73 -6.35
CA MET A 1 3.06 11.34 -6.87
C MET A 1 2.81 9.84 -6.76
N GLN A 2 3.71 8.98 -7.22
CA GLN A 2 3.58 7.51 -7.17
C GLN A 2 3.32 6.96 -5.76
N ALA A 3 3.98 7.48 -4.71
CA ALA A 3 3.78 7.04 -3.33
C ALA A 3 2.34 7.24 -2.83
N TYR A 4 1.69 8.35 -3.15
CA TYR A 4 0.29 8.60 -2.77
C TYR A 4 -0.67 7.60 -3.42
N TYR A 5 -0.49 7.39 -4.70
CA TYR A 5 -1.31 6.46 -5.47
C TYR A 5 -1.16 5.03 -4.98
N SER A 6 0.08 4.51 -4.93
CA SER A 6 0.34 3.12 -4.52
C SER A 6 -0.08 2.85 -3.07
N THR A 7 0.19 3.79 -2.15
CA THR A 7 -0.23 3.64 -0.75
C THR A 7 -1.74 3.65 -0.60
N THR A 8 -2.45 4.52 -1.33
CA THR A 8 -3.91 4.55 -1.30
C THR A 8 -4.50 3.25 -1.82
N LEU A 9 -4.01 2.72 -2.93
CA LEU A 9 -4.52 1.46 -3.50
C LEU A 9 -4.23 0.24 -2.62
N ARG A 10 -3.04 0.14 -2.06
CA ARG A 10 -2.67 -0.96 -1.15
C ARG A 10 -3.54 -1.01 0.10
N ASN A 11 -4.00 0.13 0.58
CA ASN A 11 -4.80 0.24 1.79
C ASN A 11 -6.27 0.56 1.52
N LEU A 12 -6.72 0.46 0.27
CA LEU A 12 -8.04 0.94 -0.16
C LEU A 12 -9.18 0.37 0.68
N ILE A 13 -9.18 -0.93 0.94
CA ILE A 13 -10.23 -1.61 1.70
C ILE A 13 -10.26 -1.11 3.14
N SER A 14 -9.11 -0.95 3.78
CA SER A 14 -9.01 -0.43 5.15
C SER A 14 -9.43 1.03 5.22
N ILE A 15 -9.03 1.83 4.24
CA ILE A 15 -9.42 3.23 4.13
C ILE A 15 -10.92 3.36 3.94
N ASP A 16 -11.50 2.57 3.05
CA ASP A 16 -12.94 2.56 2.82
C ASP A 16 -13.71 2.12 4.08
N TYR A 17 -13.25 1.08 4.77
CA TYR A 17 -13.83 0.67 6.04
C TYR A 17 -13.78 1.80 7.07
N LEU A 18 -12.64 2.48 7.22
CA LEU A 18 -12.54 3.66 8.09
C LEU A 18 -13.55 4.73 7.69
N LEU A 19 -13.60 5.08 6.41
CA LEU A 19 -14.50 6.14 5.92
C LEU A 19 -15.98 5.83 6.18
N THR A 20 -16.39 4.55 6.16
CA THR A 20 -17.78 4.19 6.55
C THR A 20 -18.10 4.51 8.01
N LYS A 21 -17.12 4.69 8.89
CA LYS A 21 -17.32 5.02 10.30
C LYS A 21 -17.39 6.53 10.57
N PHE A 22 -16.95 7.35 9.61
CA PHE A 22 -16.88 8.81 9.76
C PHE A 22 -17.78 9.55 8.78
N LEU A 23 -18.26 8.90 7.71
CA LEU A 23 -19.22 9.47 6.77
C LEU A 23 -20.65 9.18 7.23
N SER A 24 -21.52 10.20 7.17
CA SER A 24 -22.95 10.03 7.44
C SER A 24 -23.71 9.31 6.32
N LYS A 25 -23.15 9.31 5.11
CA LYS A 25 -23.72 8.66 3.92
C LYS A 25 -22.83 7.48 3.48
N PRO A 26 -23.42 6.40 2.93
CA PRO A 26 -22.66 5.30 2.36
C PRO A 26 -21.69 5.77 1.28
N LEU A 27 -20.58 5.05 1.10
CA LEU A 27 -19.52 5.39 0.14
C LEU A 27 -20.07 5.54 -1.29
N ASN A 28 -20.98 4.66 -1.71
CA ASN A 28 -21.59 4.67 -3.04
C ASN A 28 -22.51 5.86 -3.29
N LYS A 29 -22.94 6.58 -2.24
CA LYS A 29 -23.69 7.83 -2.33
C LYS A 29 -22.83 9.07 -2.15
N THR A 30 -21.53 8.90 -1.89
CA THR A 30 -20.57 9.98 -1.78
C THR A 30 -20.03 10.30 -3.20
N PRO A 31 -19.99 11.57 -3.63
CA PRO A 31 -19.46 11.93 -4.95
C PRO A 31 -18.04 11.41 -5.13
N LEU A 32 -17.76 10.81 -6.29
CA LEU A 32 -16.49 10.13 -6.55
C LEU A 32 -15.28 11.03 -6.27
N LYS A 33 -15.32 12.30 -6.71
CA LYS A 33 -14.25 13.26 -6.43
C LYS A 33 -13.98 13.42 -4.93
N VAL A 34 -15.03 13.56 -4.13
CA VAL A 34 -14.92 13.72 -2.67
C VAL A 34 -14.36 12.45 -2.03
N LEU A 35 -14.86 11.30 -2.46
CA LEU A 35 -14.38 10.01 -1.97
C LEU A 35 -12.89 9.81 -2.26
N MET A 36 -12.43 10.14 -3.49
CA MET A 36 -11.00 10.05 -3.83
C MET A 36 -10.15 10.99 -2.98
N ILE A 37 -10.59 12.22 -2.75
CA ILE A 37 -9.90 13.18 -1.87
C ILE A 37 -9.78 12.61 -0.45
N LEU A 38 -10.87 12.09 0.12
CA LEU A 38 -10.85 11.51 1.47
C LEU A 38 -9.97 10.27 1.56
N ARG A 39 -9.95 9.41 0.55
CA ARG A 39 -9.06 8.24 0.48
C ARG A 39 -7.59 8.65 0.52
N ILE A 40 -7.20 9.64 -0.30
CA ILE A 40 -5.84 10.16 -0.32
C ILE A 40 -5.50 10.87 1.00
N ASN A 41 -6.45 11.62 1.58
CA ASN A 41 -6.29 12.26 2.88
C ASN A 41 -5.92 11.24 3.97
N VAL A 42 -6.68 10.15 4.10
CA VAL A 42 -6.39 9.07 5.05
C VAL A 42 -5.04 8.41 4.74
N ALA A 43 -4.73 8.16 3.47
CA ALA A 43 -3.45 7.57 3.08
C ALA A 43 -2.26 8.44 3.51
N GLN A 44 -2.34 9.74 3.30
CA GLN A 44 -1.30 10.70 3.71
C GLN A 44 -1.14 10.77 5.22
N SER A 45 -2.25 10.86 5.96
CA SER A 45 -2.23 11.05 7.41
C SER A 45 -1.74 9.83 8.19
N PHE A 46 -2.05 8.61 7.73
CA PHE A 46 -1.80 7.39 8.49
C PHE A 46 -0.64 6.53 7.96
N PHE A 47 -0.33 6.61 6.68
CA PHE A 47 0.68 5.75 6.06
C PHE A 47 1.90 6.51 5.54
N LEU A 48 1.76 7.80 5.17
CA LEU A 48 2.86 8.60 4.60
C LEU A 48 3.44 9.64 5.57
N LYS A 49 2.91 9.71 6.79
CA LYS A 49 3.38 10.64 7.84
C LYS A 49 3.40 12.11 7.40
N THR A 50 2.51 12.50 6.49
CA THR A 50 2.37 13.89 6.07
C THR A 50 1.77 14.71 7.22
N PRO A 51 2.24 15.94 7.48
CA PRO A 51 1.69 16.77 8.55
C PRO A 51 0.18 17.01 8.39
N ASP A 52 -0.58 16.81 9.46
CA ASP A 52 -2.05 16.82 9.45
C ASP A 52 -2.65 18.10 8.86
N HIS A 53 -2.08 19.26 9.22
CA HIS A 53 -2.56 20.55 8.73
C HIS A 53 -2.41 20.68 7.20
N ALA A 54 -1.30 20.18 6.66
CA ALA A 54 -1.06 20.21 5.21
C ALA A 54 -2.05 19.30 4.47
N VAL A 55 -2.30 18.10 5.01
CA VAL A 55 -3.26 17.15 4.44
C VAL A 55 -4.67 17.72 4.41
N VAL A 56 -5.12 18.32 5.53
CA VAL A 56 -6.46 18.92 5.61
C VAL A 56 -6.60 20.09 4.64
N ASN A 57 -5.64 21.03 4.65
CA ASN A 57 -5.70 22.21 3.81
C ASN A 57 -5.77 21.86 2.33
N THR A 58 -4.86 20.98 1.86
CA THR A 58 -4.85 20.55 0.46
C THR A 58 -6.13 19.81 0.07
N SER A 59 -6.63 18.92 0.94
CA SER A 59 -7.87 18.18 0.68
C SER A 59 -9.08 19.10 0.58
N VAL A 60 -9.15 20.10 1.45
CA VAL A 60 -10.23 21.11 1.46
C VAL A 60 -10.18 21.97 0.21
N GLU A 61 -9.00 22.38 -0.22
CA GLU A 61 -8.81 23.17 -1.44
C GLU A 61 -9.24 22.38 -2.68
N LEU A 62 -8.79 21.16 -2.83
CA LEU A 62 -9.14 20.27 -3.96
C LEU A 62 -10.64 19.94 -4.05
N SER A 63 -11.35 19.97 -2.92
CA SER A 63 -12.78 19.61 -2.88
C SER A 63 -13.68 20.63 -3.55
N GLY A 64 -13.22 21.88 -3.66
CA GLY A 64 -13.98 23.02 -4.21
C GLY A 64 -15.08 23.51 -3.25
N LYS A 65 -15.67 24.66 -3.59
CA LYS A 65 -16.61 25.40 -2.72
C LYS A 65 -17.74 24.53 -2.16
N LYS A 66 -18.37 23.72 -3.01
CA LYS A 66 -19.54 22.88 -2.66
C LYS A 66 -19.25 21.85 -1.57
N TRP A 67 -18.05 21.25 -1.56
CA TRP A 67 -17.73 20.11 -0.70
C TRP A 67 -16.72 20.44 0.41
N LYS A 68 -16.28 21.71 0.46
CA LYS A 68 -15.29 22.21 1.42
C LYS A 68 -15.65 21.88 2.87
N GLY A 69 -16.91 22.13 3.26
CA GLY A 69 -17.38 21.84 4.62
C GLY A 69 -17.36 20.35 4.97
N LEU A 70 -17.82 19.50 4.05
CA LEU A 70 -17.83 18.05 4.26
C LEU A 70 -16.40 17.49 4.40
N VAL A 71 -15.52 17.83 3.46
CA VAL A 71 -14.13 17.33 3.48
C VAL A 71 -13.39 17.81 4.73
N ASN A 72 -13.53 19.10 5.10
CA ASN A 72 -12.94 19.65 6.30
C ASN A 72 -13.48 18.96 7.58
N GLY A 73 -14.79 18.79 7.68
CA GLY A 73 -15.43 18.16 8.83
C GLY A 73 -14.97 16.71 9.02
N VAL A 74 -15.05 15.90 7.97
CA VAL A 74 -14.63 14.48 8.02
C VAL A 74 -13.13 14.35 8.31
N SER A 75 -12.29 15.14 7.64
CA SER A 75 -10.83 15.07 7.84
C SER A 75 -10.46 15.43 9.28
N ARG A 76 -10.99 16.51 9.81
CA ARG A 76 -10.72 16.92 11.21
C ARG A 76 -11.27 15.93 12.21
N GLU A 77 -12.43 15.34 11.97
CA GLU A 77 -13.02 14.33 12.85
C GLU A 77 -12.17 13.07 12.92
N ILE A 78 -11.68 12.58 11.78
CA ILE A 78 -10.74 11.46 11.72
C ILE A 78 -9.46 11.77 12.50
N LEU A 79 -8.91 12.96 12.34
CA LEU A 79 -7.66 13.36 12.98
C LEU A 79 -7.82 13.61 14.50
N ARG A 80 -8.96 14.10 14.95
CA ARG A 80 -9.26 14.21 16.38
C ARG A 80 -9.40 12.85 17.06
N ASN A 81 -9.84 11.84 16.32
CA ASN A 81 -10.02 10.48 16.80
C ASN A 81 -8.95 9.50 16.25
N LYS A 82 -7.67 9.92 16.19
CA LYS A 82 -6.59 9.15 15.56
C LYS A 82 -6.46 7.72 16.08
N ASP A 83 -6.58 7.50 17.37
CA ASP A 83 -6.43 6.15 17.94
C ASP A 83 -7.57 5.23 17.54
N LYS A 84 -8.80 5.75 17.53
CA LYS A 84 -9.97 5.04 17.03
C LYS A 84 -9.85 4.76 15.53
N ALA A 85 -9.35 5.72 14.76
CA ALA A 85 -9.10 5.56 13.33
C ALA A 85 -8.05 4.46 13.05
N LYS A 86 -6.93 4.44 13.79
CA LYS A 86 -5.92 3.37 13.70
C LYS A 86 -6.52 2.00 14.01
N LYS A 87 -7.36 1.90 15.04
CA LYS A 87 -8.07 0.66 15.36
C LYS A 87 -8.89 0.17 14.18
N TYR A 88 -9.71 1.01 13.57
CA TYR A 88 -10.50 0.65 12.38
C TYR A 88 -9.63 0.24 11.19
N LEU A 89 -8.52 0.95 10.93
CA LEU A 89 -7.57 0.57 9.88
C LEU A 89 -6.95 -0.81 10.10
N ASN A 90 -6.77 -1.23 11.36
CA ASN A 90 -6.19 -2.52 11.70
C ASN A 90 -7.23 -3.66 11.74
N GLU A 91 -8.46 -3.36 12.12
CA GLU A 91 -9.56 -4.33 12.20
C GLU A 91 -10.12 -4.75 10.84
N SER A 92 -9.93 -3.91 9.82
CA SER A 92 -10.46 -4.19 8.48
C SER A 92 -9.72 -5.35 7.80
N ASP A 93 -10.44 -6.12 7.02
CA ASP A 93 -9.83 -7.02 6.06
C ASP A 93 -8.95 -6.22 5.09
N LYS A 94 -7.75 -6.73 4.82
CA LYS A 94 -6.78 -6.05 3.91
C LYS A 94 -6.94 -6.50 2.47
N VAL A 95 -7.77 -7.49 2.21
CA VAL A 95 -8.02 -8.06 0.90
C VAL A 95 -9.51 -8.20 0.64
N PRO A 96 -9.95 -8.22 -0.63
CA PRO A 96 -11.36 -8.41 -0.96
C PRO A 96 -11.92 -9.71 -0.39
N ASN A 97 -13.16 -9.69 0.08
CA ASN A 97 -13.83 -10.84 0.69
C ASN A 97 -13.85 -12.09 -0.21
N TRP A 98 -14.01 -11.91 -1.53
CA TRP A 98 -13.98 -13.02 -2.47
C TRP A 98 -12.63 -13.73 -2.50
N LEU A 99 -11.53 -12.96 -2.44
CA LEU A 99 -10.17 -13.49 -2.42
C LEU A 99 -9.88 -14.21 -1.10
N LEU A 100 -10.28 -13.61 0.03
CA LEU A 100 -10.13 -14.22 1.34
C LEU A 100 -10.91 -15.54 1.45
N LYS A 101 -12.16 -15.57 0.94
CA LYS A 101 -12.96 -16.81 0.88
C LYS A 101 -12.28 -17.88 0.02
N ARG A 102 -11.72 -17.50 -1.13
CA ARG A 102 -10.99 -18.41 -2.01
C ARG A 102 -9.76 -18.98 -1.32
N TRP A 103 -8.94 -18.14 -0.70
CA TRP A 103 -7.75 -18.61 0.03
C TRP A 103 -8.09 -19.53 1.19
N LYS A 104 -9.15 -19.24 1.96
CA LYS A 104 -9.63 -20.13 3.03
C LYS A 104 -10.06 -21.48 2.51
N ARG A 105 -10.73 -21.55 1.34
CA ARG A 105 -11.17 -22.79 0.72
C ARG A 105 -9.99 -23.61 0.19
N ASP A 106 -9.11 -22.96 -0.59
CA ASP A 106 -8.07 -23.65 -1.34
C ASP A 106 -6.81 -23.93 -0.49
N TRP A 107 -6.56 -23.11 0.55
CA TRP A 107 -5.36 -23.14 1.40
C TRP A 107 -5.70 -23.11 2.89
N SER A 108 -6.67 -23.87 3.33
CA SER A 108 -7.30 -23.79 4.67
C SER A 108 -6.32 -23.69 5.85
N LYS A 109 -5.16 -24.36 5.80
CA LYS A 109 -4.11 -24.30 6.84
C LYS A 109 -3.19 -23.09 6.69
N ASN A 110 -2.90 -22.67 5.47
CA ASN A 110 -1.84 -21.69 5.15
C ASN A 110 -2.35 -20.33 4.72
N TYR A 111 -3.67 -20.12 4.61
CA TYR A 111 -4.22 -18.85 4.11
C TYR A 111 -3.76 -17.63 4.93
N LYS A 112 -3.49 -17.79 6.23
CA LYS A 112 -3.02 -16.70 7.10
C LYS A 112 -1.59 -16.26 6.72
N ASP A 113 -0.75 -17.18 6.33
CA ASP A 113 0.63 -16.88 5.94
C ASP A 113 0.67 -16.29 4.53
N ILE A 114 -0.18 -16.78 3.62
CA ILE A 114 -0.41 -16.16 2.30
C ILE A 114 -0.89 -14.72 2.48
N PHE A 115 -1.86 -14.51 3.37
CA PHE A 115 -2.38 -13.18 3.70
C PHE A 115 -1.28 -12.25 4.24
N LYS A 116 -0.46 -12.71 5.20
CA LYS A 116 0.66 -11.93 5.73
C LYS A 116 1.71 -11.61 4.66
N GLY A 117 2.05 -12.59 3.82
CA GLY A 117 2.99 -12.38 2.71
C GLY A 117 2.50 -11.35 1.70
N HIS A 118 1.21 -11.39 1.36
CA HIS A 118 0.59 -10.43 0.45
C HIS A 118 0.58 -9.00 0.99
N LEU A 119 0.52 -8.83 2.30
CA LEU A 119 0.56 -7.50 2.96
C LEU A 119 1.98 -6.97 3.17
N ASN A 120 3.01 -7.72 2.80
CA ASN A 120 4.38 -7.24 2.95
C ASN A 120 4.57 -5.96 2.09
N LEU A 121 4.93 -4.87 2.76
CA LEU A 121 5.13 -3.56 2.12
C LEU A 121 6.40 -3.53 1.26
N ASN A 122 7.39 -4.32 1.64
CA ASN A 122 8.67 -4.43 0.97
C ASN A 122 8.96 -5.90 0.66
N PRO A 123 8.28 -6.50 -0.33
CA PRO A 123 8.58 -7.87 -0.72
C PRO A 123 10.01 -7.95 -1.24
N PRO A 124 10.71 -9.07 -1.01
CA PRO A 124 11.99 -9.29 -1.65
C PRO A 124 11.82 -9.33 -3.17
N ILE A 125 12.89 -9.01 -3.88
CA ILE A 125 12.93 -9.06 -5.35
C ILE A 125 13.81 -10.23 -5.76
N ASP A 126 13.33 -11.06 -6.65
CA ASP A 126 14.08 -12.15 -7.23
C ASP A 126 14.65 -11.74 -8.59
N LEU A 127 15.93 -11.96 -8.76
CA LEU A 127 16.65 -11.73 -10.00
C LEU A 127 16.98 -13.04 -10.66
N TYR A 128 16.67 -13.17 -11.94
CA TYR A 128 17.25 -14.22 -12.78
C TYR A 128 18.56 -13.72 -13.36
N VAL A 129 19.67 -14.39 -13.06
CA VAL A 129 21.01 -14.05 -13.53
C VAL A 129 21.41 -14.96 -14.67
N LYS A 130 22.04 -14.41 -15.72
CA LYS A 130 22.48 -15.18 -16.88
C LYS A 130 23.51 -16.23 -16.48
N ASN A 131 24.48 -15.84 -15.66
CA ASN A 131 25.59 -16.67 -15.25
C ASN A 131 25.99 -16.39 -13.80
N ASN A 132 26.63 -17.37 -13.15
CA ASN A 132 27.31 -17.22 -11.87
C ASN A 132 26.46 -16.55 -10.75
N ALA A 133 25.36 -17.20 -10.36
CA ALA A 133 24.50 -16.70 -9.29
C ALA A 133 25.24 -16.49 -7.95
N ASN A 134 26.34 -17.22 -7.69
CA ASN A 134 27.16 -16.99 -6.50
C ASN A 134 27.88 -15.63 -6.54
N TYR A 135 28.39 -15.22 -7.70
CA TYR A 135 29.01 -13.92 -7.90
C TYR A 135 27.99 -12.80 -7.65
N TRP A 136 26.84 -12.88 -8.32
CA TRP A 136 25.80 -11.84 -8.22
C TRP A 136 25.17 -11.77 -6.83
N ALA A 137 25.01 -12.91 -6.15
CA ALA A 137 24.51 -12.91 -4.77
C ALA A 137 25.45 -12.16 -3.82
N ARG A 138 26.78 -12.34 -3.97
CA ARG A 138 27.77 -11.58 -3.18
C ARG A 138 27.79 -10.10 -3.56
N LYS A 139 27.81 -9.82 -4.87
CA LYS A 139 27.95 -8.47 -5.43
C LYS A 139 26.78 -7.57 -5.05
N LEU A 140 25.55 -8.10 -5.10
CA LEU A 140 24.33 -7.39 -4.81
C LEU A 140 23.82 -7.56 -3.37
N ASN A 141 24.65 -8.16 -2.50
CA ASN A 141 24.26 -8.47 -1.11
C ASN A 141 22.92 -9.23 -1.01
N GLY A 142 22.75 -10.21 -1.90
CA GLY A 142 21.57 -11.05 -2.02
C GLY A 142 21.80 -12.48 -1.54
N LYS A 143 20.74 -13.27 -1.57
CA LYS A 143 20.76 -14.69 -1.26
C LYS A 143 20.53 -15.50 -2.53
N LYS A 144 21.45 -16.43 -2.85
CA LYS A 144 21.22 -17.42 -3.89
C LYS A 144 20.09 -18.36 -3.50
N LEU A 145 19.08 -18.51 -4.36
CA LEU A 145 17.96 -19.44 -4.16
C LEU A 145 18.04 -20.69 -5.04
N GLY A 146 18.74 -20.62 -6.14
CA GLY A 146 18.86 -21.70 -7.12
C GLY A 146 20.05 -21.47 -8.05
N ASN A 147 20.09 -22.19 -9.17
CA ASN A 147 21.22 -22.09 -10.09
C ASN A 147 21.39 -20.69 -10.68
N ASN A 148 20.27 -20.04 -11.03
CA ASN A 148 20.27 -18.75 -11.69
C ASN A 148 19.38 -17.70 -10.96
N CYS A 149 18.98 -17.94 -9.71
CA CYS A 149 18.11 -17.05 -8.97
C CYS A 149 18.83 -16.45 -7.76
N VAL A 150 18.75 -15.12 -7.65
CA VAL A 150 19.29 -14.34 -6.52
C VAL A 150 18.18 -13.50 -5.92
N ARG A 151 17.91 -13.64 -4.63
CA ARG A 151 16.91 -12.84 -3.89
C ARG A 151 17.55 -11.65 -3.20
N LEU A 152 17.02 -10.48 -3.45
CA LEU A 152 17.39 -9.24 -2.79
C LEU A 152 16.30 -8.84 -1.79
N PHE A 153 16.68 -8.58 -0.53
CA PHE A 153 15.73 -8.21 0.53
C PHE A 153 15.51 -6.69 0.62
N THR A 154 16.53 -5.91 0.30
CA THR A 154 16.50 -4.43 0.35
C THR A 154 17.24 -3.84 -0.85
N PRO A 155 16.76 -4.06 -2.08
CA PRO A 155 17.54 -3.74 -3.28
C PRO A 155 17.74 -2.24 -3.54
N GLY A 156 16.95 -1.37 -2.89
CA GLY A 156 16.95 0.05 -3.22
C GLY A 156 16.37 0.31 -4.62
N LEU A 157 16.95 1.27 -5.34
CA LEU A 157 16.56 1.57 -6.73
C LEU A 157 17.24 0.57 -7.68
N ILE A 158 16.43 -0.25 -8.35
CA ILE A 158 16.92 -1.35 -9.20
C ILE A 158 17.83 -0.87 -10.33
N SER A 159 17.53 0.27 -10.94
CA SER A 159 18.35 0.83 -12.00
C SER A 159 19.76 1.21 -11.57
N ASN A 160 20.01 1.36 -10.27
CA ASN A 160 21.32 1.70 -9.74
C ASN A 160 22.16 0.46 -9.38
N LEU A 161 21.58 -0.73 -9.49
CA LEU A 161 22.27 -1.97 -9.19
C LEU A 161 23.23 -2.33 -10.34
N GLU A 162 24.43 -2.74 -9.97
CA GLU A 162 25.43 -3.18 -10.94
C GLU A 162 24.92 -4.35 -11.79
N GLY A 163 25.19 -4.32 -13.08
CA GLY A 163 24.73 -5.32 -14.05
C GLY A 163 23.35 -5.04 -14.65
N TYR A 164 22.59 -4.04 -14.13
CA TYR A 164 21.29 -3.69 -14.68
C TYR A 164 21.39 -3.20 -16.13
N GLU A 165 22.20 -2.17 -16.39
CA GLU A 165 22.37 -1.59 -17.73
C GLU A 165 23.02 -2.56 -18.73
N LEU A 166 23.87 -3.45 -18.24
CA LEU A 166 24.50 -4.48 -19.05
C LEU A 166 23.59 -5.67 -19.34
N GLY A 167 22.39 -5.69 -18.72
CA GLY A 167 21.44 -6.78 -18.86
C GLY A 167 21.98 -8.13 -18.40
N GLU A 168 22.82 -8.16 -17.35
CA GLU A 168 23.40 -9.39 -16.80
C GLU A 168 22.38 -10.22 -16.01
N TRP A 169 21.31 -9.60 -15.62
CA TRP A 169 20.19 -10.18 -14.91
C TRP A 169 18.91 -9.36 -15.17
N TRP A 170 17.75 -9.93 -14.84
CA TRP A 170 16.45 -9.25 -14.89
C TRP A 170 15.59 -9.67 -13.70
N ILE A 171 14.61 -8.85 -13.37
CA ILE A 171 13.64 -9.16 -12.32
C ILE A 171 12.77 -10.33 -12.78
N GLN A 172 12.62 -11.32 -11.90
CA GLN A 172 11.71 -12.44 -12.09
C GLN A 172 10.46 -12.20 -11.24
N ASP A 173 9.29 -12.27 -11.88
CA ASP A 173 7.99 -12.22 -11.21
C ASP A 173 7.64 -13.55 -10.52
#